data_1d8a14607dab53fd3a8ac93fa70a100d
#
_entry.id   1d8a14607dab53fd3a8ac93fa70a100d
#
_cell.length_a   1.000
_cell.length_b   1.000
_cell.length_c   1.000
_cell.angle_alpha   90.00
_cell.angle_beta   90.00
_cell.angle_gamma   90.00
#
_symmetry.space_group_name_H-M   'P 1'
#
loop_
_entity.id
_entity.type
_entity.pdbx_description
1 polymer ?
#
loop_
_entity_poly.entity_id
_entity_poly.type
_entity_poly.pdbx_seq_one_letter_code
_entity_poly.pdbx_strand_id
1 'polypeptide(L)'
;MPTLELHGFAVSAPSRAVHMALNLLELEYSFINVNILKGATRTPEYLSLNPQHTVPVLVDGDLTITESRAAITYLVSQHKPSQLYPACAKKRSQIDQRLYFNIGTFYKRMGDCVFPVCFGKTNTIEVEKKEALKEALMWFNQMTIGGYVLGNSMTIADVDFLATMSTLEACNFLDLTPYKSAKVWSQNMKKQIPNYAECCGKGAASFGEWFNASYKR
;
A
#
# COMPACT_ATOMS: atom_id res chain seq x y z
N MET A 1 -8.58 5.52 25.76
CA MET A 1 -7.95 5.80 24.44
C MET A 1 -8.03 4.51 23.64
N PRO A 2 -8.15 4.55 22.31
CA PRO A 2 -8.11 3.32 21.54
C PRO A 2 -6.78 2.59 21.79
N THR A 3 -6.84 1.25 21.86
CA THR A 3 -5.64 0.43 22.07
C THR A 3 -4.78 0.32 20.81
N LEU A 4 -5.38 0.59 19.64
CA LEU A 4 -4.70 0.55 18.34
C LEU A 4 -4.02 1.89 18.02
N GLU A 5 -2.72 1.82 17.69
CA GLU A 5 -1.98 2.97 17.18
C GLU A 5 -1.34 2.62 15.84
N LEU A 6 -1.52 3.50 14.86
CA LEU A 6 -0.82 3.42 13.58
C LEU A 6 0.25 4.51 13.51
N HIS A 7 1.50 4.15 13.72
CA HIS A 7 2.65 5.00 13.46
C HIS A 7 2.96 4.93 11.96
N GLY A 8 2.60 5.98 11.23
CA GLY A 8 2.64 5.97 9.78
C GLY A 8 3.01 7.31 9.17
N PHE A 9 3.23 7.30 7.87
CA PHE A 9 3.43 8.49 7.07
C PHE A 9 2.50 8.43 5.86
N ALA A 10 1.62 9.41 5.72
CA ALA A 10 0.57 9.39 4.69
C ALA A 10 1.11 9.21 3.25
N VAL A 11 2.33 9.69 2.98
CA VAL A 11 3.01 9.54 1.69
C VAL A 11 3.44 8.09 1.43
N SER A 12 3.66 7.28 2.47
CA SER A 12 4.06 5.87 2.37
C SER A 12 2.89 4.98 1.94
N ALA A 13 3.01 4.27 0.80
CA ALA A 13 1.98 3.33 0.35
C ALA A 13 1.72 2.20 1.37
N PRO A 14 2.74 1.55 1.98
CA PRO A 14 2.51 0.59 3.06
C PRO A 14 1.74 1.15 4.26
N SER A 15 2.01 2.41 4.67
CA SER A 15 1.24 3.07 5.74
C SER A 15 -0.22 3.27 5.35
N ARG A 16 -0.46 3.67 4.09
CA ARG A 16 -1.83 3.84 3.57
C ARG A 16 -2.59 2.52 3.47
N ALA A 17 -1.91 1.40 3.18
CA ALA A 17 -2.56 0.09 3.19
C ALA A 17 -3.12 -0.25 4.57
N VAL A 18 -2.34 -0.06 5.66
CA VAL A 18 -2.82 -0.28 7.03
C VAL A 18 -3.91 0.74 7.40
N HIS A 19 -3.75 2.01 7.01
CA HIS A 19 -4.73 3.06 7.27
C HIS A 19 -6.09 2.76 6.59
N MET A 20 -6.08 2.31 5.34
CA MET A 20 -7.30 1.88 4.64
C MET A 20 -7.92 0.64 5.29
N ALA A 21 -7.12 -0.33 5.75
CA ALA A 21 -7.62 -1.52 6.43
C ALA A 21 -8.34 -1.15 7.74
N LEU A 22 -7.77 -0.26 8.56
CA LEU A 22 -8.40 0.23 9.79
C LEU A 22 -9.76 0.90 9.51
N ASN A 23 -9.83 1.75 8.48
CA ASN A 23 -11.08 2.39 8.06
C ASN A 23 -12.09 1.38 7.50
N LEU A 24 -11.67 0.44 6.66
CA LEU A 24 -12.55 -0.60 6.09
C LEU A 24 -13.14 -1.51 7.17
N LEU A 25 -12.38 -1.78 8.22
CA LEU A 25 -12.81 -2.58 9.37
C LEU A 25 -13.56 -1.74 10.41
N GLU A 26 -13.68 -0.43 10.22
CA GLU A 26 -14.33 0.51 11.15
C GLU A 26 -13.78 0.40 12.58
N LEU A 27 -12.45 0.25 12.70
CA LEU A 27 -11.78 0.15 13.99
C LEU A 27 -11.43 1.54 14.52
N GLU A 28 -11.52 1.74 15.83
CA GLU A 28 -11.01 2.94 16.49
C GLU A 28 -9.49 2.85 16.65
N TYR A 29 -8.76 3.88 16.27
CA TYR A 29 -7.31 3.93 16.34
C TYR A 29 -6.80 5.37 16.45
N SER A 30 -5.55 5.51 16.92
CA SER A 30 -4.80 6.76 16.84
C SER A 30 -3.83 6.71 15.65
N PHE A 31 -3.84 7.74 14.80
CA PHE A 31 -2.83 7.89 13.74
C PHE A 31 -1.70 8.80 14.23
N ILE A 32 -0.50 8.25 14.36
CA ILE A 32 0.71 8.96 14.79
C ILE A 32 1.58 9.21 13.56
N ASN A 33 1.68 10.50 13.18
CA ASN A 33 2.43 10.89 11.99
C ASN A 33 3.94 10.81 12.23
N VAL A 34 4.61 9.91 11.51
CA VAL A 34 6.06 9.70 11.54
C VAL A 34 6.66 10.17 10.22
N ASN A 35 7.08 11.44 10.19
CA ASN A 35 7.63 12.03 8.98
C ASN A 35 9.05 11.52 8.70
N ILE A 36 9.15 10.53 7.80
CA ILE A 36 10.42 9.89 7.42
C ILE A 36 11.40 10.88 6.74
N LEU A 37 10.87 11.89 6.04
CA LEU A 37 11.68 12.89 5.33
C LEU A 37 12.36 13.86 6.30
N LYS A 38 11.85 13.97 7.54
CA LYS A 38 12.45 14.74 8.63
C LYS A 38 13.26 13.89 9.61
N GLY A 39 13.52 12.63 9.26
CA GLY A 39 14.31 11.73 10.11
C GLY A 39 13.57 11.20 11.35
N ALA A 40 12.23 11.33 11.44
CA ALA A 40 11.46 10.91 12.61
C ALA A 40 11.59 9.41 12.94
N THR A 41 11.93 8.57 11.95
CA THR A 41 12.20 7.14 12.17
C THR A 41 13.57 6.83 12.79
N ARG A 42 14.40 7.85 12.99
CA ARG A 42 15.76 7.67 13.53
C ARG A 42 15.95 8.24 14.93
N THR A 43 14.87 8.69 15.57
CA THR A 43 14.91 9.08 16.98
C THR A 43 15.07 7.84 17.87
N PRO A 44 15.71 7.95 19.05
CA PRO A 44 15.84 6.83 19.98
C PRO A 44 14.51 6.18 20.33
N GLU A 45 13.47 6.98 20.52
CA GLU A 45 12.10 6.52 20.84
C GLU A 45 11.53 5.67 19.72
N TYR A 46 11.66 6.12 18.46
CA TYR A 46 11.16 5.34 17.34
C TYR A 46 11.99 4.07 17.08
N LEU A 47 13.30 4.14 17.27
CA LEU A 47 14.19 2.97 17.12
C LEU A 47 13.91 1.89 18.18
N SER A 48 13.46 2.27 19.38
CA SER A 48 13.00 1.29 20.37
C SER A 48 11.71 0.59 19.96
N LEU A 49 10.83 1.27 19.18
CA LEU A 49 9.60 0.71 18.64
C LEU A 49 9.87 -0.14 17.38
N ASN A 50 10.72 0.36 16.48
CA ASN A 50 11.11 -0.33 15.24
C ASN A 50 12.57 -0.09 14.87
N PRO A 51 13.48 -1.02 15.22
CA PRO A 51 14.91 -0.91 14.89
C PRO A 51 15.19 -0.84 13.37
N GLN A 52 14.25 -1.30 12.53
CA GLN A 52 14.39 -1.21 11.07
C GLN A 52 14.14 0.20 10.54
N HIS A 53 13.72 1.16 11.40
CA HIS A 53 13.44 2.58 11.10
C HIS A 53 12.55 2.78 9.86
N THR A 54 11.56 1.92 9.67
CA THR A 54 10.57 1.95 8.59
C THR A 54 9.18 2.30 9.11
N VAL A 55 8.28 2.70 8.22
CA VAL A 55 6.85 2.85 8.46
C VAL A 55 6.07 1.96 7.48
N PRO A 56 4.89 1.44 7.90
CA PRO A 56 4.19 1.66 9.16
C PRO A 56 4.69 0.79 10.30
N VAL A 57 4.28 1.17 11.52
CA VAL A 57 4.25 0.28 12.69
C VAL A 57 2.83 0.30 13.24
N LEU A 58 2.24 -0.87 13.43
CA LEU A 58 0.97 -1.05 14.13
C LEU A 58 1.26 -1.50 15.56
N VAL A 59 0.68 -0.80 16.53
CA VAL A 59 0.73 -1.19 17.95
C VAL A 59 -0.68 -1.55 18.39
N ASP A 60 -0.83 -2.69 19.06
CA ASP A 60 -2.06 -3.14 19.69
C ASP A 60 -1.76 -3.68 21.09
N GLY A 61 -1.93 -2.83 22.10
CA GLY A 61 -1.50 -3.11 23.46
C GLY A 61 0.00 -3.34 23.56
N ASP A 62 0.41 -4.57 23.88
CA ASP A 62 1.80 -5.00 23.97
C ASP A 62 2.38 -5.55 22.67
N LEU A 63 1.54 -5.74 21.63
CA LEU A 63 1.95 -6.24 20.33
C LEU A 63 2.39 -5.10 19.41
N THR A 64 3.58 -5.24 18.82
CA THR A 64 4.11 -4.34 17.79
C THR A 64 4.34 -5.09 16.49
N ILE A 65 3.78 -4.60 15.38
CA ILE A 65 3.91 -5.20 14.05
C ILE A 65 4.51 -4.18 13.09
N THR A 66 5.67 -4.48 12.51
CA THR A 66 6.44 -3.56 11.65
C THR A 66 6.25 -3.82 10.15
N GLU A 67 5.63 -4.93 9.76
CA GLU A 67 5.32 -5.28 8.38
C GLU A 67 3.86 -4.99 8.03
N SER A 68 3.61 -4.12 7.04
CA SER A 68 2.24 -3.67 6.70
C SER A 68 1.31 -4.82 6.31
N ARG A 69 1.81 -5.86 5.59
CA ARG A 69 1.02 -7.02 5.18
C ARG A 69 0.65 -7.89 6.37
N ALA A 70 1.58 -8.06 7.30
CA ALA A 70 1.27 -8.74 8.56
C ALA A 70 0.26 -7.94 9.40
N ALA A 71 0.41 -6.62 9.46
CA ALA A 71 -0.52 -5.75 10.16
C ALA A 71 -1.96 -5.85 9.62
N ILE A 72 -2.15 -5.76 8.30
CA ILE A 72 -3.50 -5.83 7.73
C ILE A 72 -4.15 -7.23 7.89
N THR A 73 -3.39 -8.31 7.79
CA THR A 73 -3.91 -9.67 8.01
C THR A 73 -4.22 -9.92 9.49
N TYR A 74 -3.40 -9.39 10.40
CA TYR A 74 -3.65 -9.39 11.83
C TYR A 74 -4.95 -8.65 12.17
N LEU A 75 -5.13 -7.42 11.70
CA LEU A 75 -6.32 -6.61 11.96
C LEU A 75 -7.62 -7.35 11.60
N VAL A 76 -7.66 -7.97 10.40
CA VAL A 76 -8.84 -8.76 10.01
C VAL A 76 -9.01 -9.97 10.90
N SER A 77 -7.92 -10.72 11.17
CA SER A 77 -8.00 -11.97 11.92
C SER A 77 -8.40 -11.77 13.38
N GLN A 78 -7.89 -10.73 14.02
CA GLN A 78 -8.04 -10.46 15.44
C GLN A 78 -9.30 -9.65 15.75
N HIS A 79 -9.54 -8.57 15.03
CA HIS A 79 -10.57 -7.60 15.40
C HIS A 79 -11.88 -7.77 14.64
N LYS A 80 -11.85 -8.14 13.36
CA LYS A 80 -13.05 -8.39 12.54
C LYS A 80 -12.87 -9.58 11.61
N PRO A 81 -12.83 -10.83 12.12
CA PRO A 81 -12.77 -12.03 11.29
C PRO A 81 -13.86 -12.01 10.21
N SER A 82 -13.45 -12.08 8.96
CA SER A 82 -14.36 -11.92 7.83
C SER A 82 -13.86 -12.61 6.58
N GLN A 83 -14.64 -12.54 5.48
CA GLN A 83 -14.22 -13.05 4.18
C GLN A 83 -13.07 -12.27 3.56
N LEU A 84 -12.71 -11.09 4.10
CA LEU A 84 -11.53 -10.34 3.67
C LEU A 84 -10.22 -11.12 3.88
N TYR A 85 -10.15 -11.96 4.95
CA TYR A 85 -9.04 -12.87 5.22
C TYR A 85 -9.54 -14.09 6.01
N PRO A 86 -10.18 -15.06 5.32
CA PRO A 86 -10.89 -16.16 5.97
C PRO A 86 -9.95 -17.17 6.65
N ALA A 87 -10.46 -17.91 7.64
CA ALA A 87 -9.69 -18.94 8.34
C ALA A 87 -9.31 -20.15 7.46
N CYS A 88 -10.02 -20.38 6.35
CA CYS A 88 -9.75 -21.48 5.43
C CYS A 88 -8.35 -21.37 4.82
N ALA A 89 -7.47 -22.31 5.12
CA ALA A 89 -6.06 -22.31 4.67
C ALA A 89 -5.92 -22.21 3.14
N LYS A 90 -6.78 -22.86 2.36
CA LYS A 90 -6.78 -22.80 0.89
C LYS A 90 -7.07 -21.37 0.38
N LYS A 91 -8.09 -20.71 0.93
CA LYS A 91 -8.42 -19.33 0.55
C LYS A 91 -7.35 -18.35 1.05
N ARG A 92 -6.87 -18.56 2.28
CA ARG A 92 -5.82 -17.72 2.87
C ARG A 92 -4.53 -17.76 2.06
N SER A 93 -4.07 -18.93 1.64
CA SER A 93 -2.87 -19.06 0.81
C SER A 93 -2.99 -18.35 -0.55
N GLN A 94 -4.18 -18.29 -1.13
CA GLN A 94 -4.42 -17.51 -2.35
C GLN A 94 -4.32 -16.00 -2.10
N ILE A 95 -4.82 -15.52 -0.96
CA ILE A 95 -4.70 -14.11 -0.56
C ILE A 95 -3.22 -13.77 -0.28
N ASP A 96 -2.53 -14.62 0.49
CA ASP A 96 -1.11 -14.45 0.80
C ASP A 96 -0.25 -14.41 -0.47
N GLN A 97 -0.55 -15.27 -1.45
CA GLN A 97 0.10 -15.22 -2.76
C GLN A 97 -0.04 -13.84 -3.43
N ARG A 98 -1.20 -13.19 -3.32
CA ARG A 98 -1.39 -11.83 -3.85
C ARG A 98 -0.61 -10.79 -3.06
N LEU A 99 -0.61 -10.88 -1.74
CA LEU A 99 0.17 -9.99 -0.87
C LEU A 99 1.67 -10.09 -1.16
N TYR A 100 2.19 -11.33 -1.30
CA TYR A 100 3.60 -11.55 -1.64
C TYR A 100 3.94 -11.10 -3.06
N PHE A 101 3.05 -11.29 -4.04
CA PHE A 101 3.24 -10.74 -5.37
C PHE A 101 3.29 -9.20 -5.33
N ASN A 102 2.41 -8.56 -4.56
CA ASN A 102 2.45 -7.11 -4.46
C ASN A 102 3.78 -6.63 -3.89
N ILE A 103 4.22 -7.13 -2.73
CA ILE A 103 5.48 -6.65 -2.12
C ILE A 103 6.71 -7.06 -2.93
N GLY A 104 6.79 -8.30 -3.37
CA GLY A 104 7.99 -8.85 -4.02
C GLY A 104 8.12 -8.49 -5.49
N THR A 105 7.03 -8.08 -6.15
CA THR A 105 7.02 -7.83 -7.60
C THR A 105 6.44 -6.46 -7.95
N PHE A 106 5.14 -6.23 -7.71
CA PHE A 106 4.49 -5.03 -8.23
C PHE A 106 4.96 -3.76 -7.52
N TYR A 107 4.88 -3.73 -6.19
CA TYR A 107 5.36 -2.61 -5.38
C TYR A 107 6.87 -2.40 -5.52
N LYS A 108 7.63 -3.52 -5.54
CA LYS A 108 9.09 -3.44 -5.74
C LYS A 108 9.44 -2.81 -7.08
N ARG A 109 8.88 -3.28 -8.19
CA ARG A 109 9.16 -2.76 -9.52
C ARG A 109 8.71 -1.30 -9.68
N MET A 110 7.57 -0.92 -9.07
CA MET A 110 7.18 0.48 -8.98
C MET A 110 8.23 1.29 -8.20
N GLY A 111 8.67 0.79 -7.05
CA GLY A 111 9.68 1.44 -6.23
C GLY A 111 11.01 1.63 -6.95
N ASP A 112 11.45 0.63 -7.72
CA ASP A 112 12.68 0.69 -8.54
C ASP A 112 12.60 1.82 -9.59
N CYS A 113 11.39 2.17 -10.05
CA CYS A 113 11.16 3.30 -10.94
C CYS A 113 11.13 4.65 -10.18
N VAL A 114 10.38 4.73 -9.08
CA VAL A 114 10.03 6.05 -8.50
C VAL A 114 10.97 6.50 -7.40
N PHE A 115 11.49 5.60 -6.55
CA PHE A 115 12.33 6.00 -5.41
C PHE A 115 13.66 6.65 -5.81
N PRO A 116 14.39 6.18 -6.83
CA PRO A 116 15.62 6.89 -7.25
C PRO A 116 15.36 8.34 -7.66
N VAL A 117 14.20 8.62 -8.27
CA VAL A 117 13.78 9.98 -8.64
C VAL A 117 13.42 10.80 -7.41
N CYS A 118 12.55 10.24 -6.53
CA CYS A 118 12.12 10.91 -5.31
C CYS A 118 13.29 11.28 -4.40
N PHE A 119 14.30 10.41 -4.30
CA PHE A 119 15.49 10.67 -3.47
C PHE A 119 16.64 11.36 -4.20
N GLY A 120 16.38 11.95 -5.37
CA GLY A 120 17.35 12.79 -6.10
C GLY A 120 18.56 12.05 -6.65
N LYS A 121 18.51 10.73 -6.79
CA LYS A 121 19.58 9.91 -7.39
C LYS A 121 19.60 10.02 -8.92
N THR A 122 18.45 10.28 -9.51
CA THR A 122 18.25 10.48 -10.94
C THR A 122 17.00 11.34 -11.17
N ASN A 123 16.82 11.86 -12.36
CA ASN A 123 15.60 12.54 -12.79
C ASN A 123 14.86 11.81 -13.92
N THR A 124 15.35 10.64 -14.31
CA THR A 124 14.76 9.78 -15.35
C THR A 124 14.58 8.37 -14.82
N ILE A 125 13.81 7.54 -15.53
CA ILE A 125 13.62 6.13 -15.22
C ILE A 125 14.21 5.29 -16.36
N GLU A 126 15.05 4.32 -16.02
CA GLU A 126 15.63 3.38 -16.95
C GLU A 126 14.57 2.60 -17.71
N VAL A 127 14.79 2.34 -19.00
CA VAL A 127 13.83 1.65 -19.88
C VAL A 127 13.50 0.27 -19.35
N GLU A 128 14.51 -0.49 -18.92
CA GLU A 128 14.38 -1.85 -18.39
C GLU A 128 13.48 -1.90 -17.15
N LYS A 129 13.61 -0.90 -16.28
CA LYS A 129 12.75 -0.80 -15.07
C LYS A 129 11.29 -0.49 -15.44
N LYS A 130 11.08 0.39 -16.45
CA LYS A 130 9.73 0.66 -16.97
C LYS A 130 9.09 -0.59 -17.58
N GLU A 131 9.84 -1.34 -18.39
CA GLU A 131 9.33 -2.58 -19.00
C GLU A 131 9.03 -3.65 -17.95
N ALA A 132 9.89 -3.83 -16.95
CA ALA A 132 9.61 -4.74 -15.84
C ALA A 132 8.34 -4.36 -15.06
N LEU A 133 8.10 -3.06 -14.85
CA LEU A 133 6.88 -2.59 -14.20
C LEU A 133 5.64 -2.80 -15.09
N LYS A 134 5.74 -2.58 -16.40
CA LYS A 134 4.65 -2.84 -17.36
C LYS A 134 4.25 -4.32 -17.37
N GLU A 135 5.23 -5.23 -17.29
CA GLU A 135 4.96 -6.67 -17.17
C GLU A 135 4.19 -6.99 -15.88
N ALA A 136 4.59 -6.43 -14.73
CA ALA A 136 3.86 -6.60 -13.47
C ALA A 136 2.43 -6.03 -13.54
N LEU A 137 2.26 -4.89 -14.23
CA LEU A 137 0.95 -4.31 -14.51
C LEU A 137 0.08 -5.19 -15.40
N MET A 138 0.64 -5.89 -16.39
CA MET A 138 -0.11 -6.85 -17.20
C MET A 138 -0.65 -8.00 -16.34
N TRP A 139 0.17 -8.58 -15.48
CA TRP A 139 -0.27 -9.63 -14.55
C TRP A 139 -1.35 -9.10 -13.59
N PHE A 140 -1.14 -7.91 -13.03
CA PHE A 140 -2.13 -7.28 -12.16
C PHE A 140 -3.46 -7.01 -12.89
N ASN A 141 -3.41 -6.52 -14.12
CA ASN A 141 -4.60 -6.30 -14.94
C ASN A 141 -5.39 -7.61 -15.20
N GLN A 142 -4.69 -8.73 -15.40
CA GLN A 142 -5.32 -10.05 -15.53
C GLN A 142 -5.99 -10.49 -14.21
N MET A 143 -5.35 -10.24 -13.07
CA MET A 143 -5.91 -10.57 -11.75
C MET A 143 -7.24 -9.85 -11.50
N THR A 144 -7.41 -8.63 -12.02
CA THR A 144 -8.57 -7.77 -11.74
C THR A 144 -9.76 -7.96 -12.71
N ILE A 145 -9.68 -8.90 -13.67
CA ILE A 145 -10.77 -9.15 -14.66
C ILE A 145 -12.08 -9.53 -13.97
N GLY A 146 -12.02 -10.28 -12.87
CA GLY A 146 -13.19 -10.67 -12.07
C GLY A 146 -13.77 -9.59 -11.17
N GLY A 147 -13.20 -8.37 -11.19
CA GLY A 147 -13.62 -7.23 -10.38
C GLY A 147 -12.75 -7.01 -9.13
N TYR A 148 -12.05 -8.04 -8.64
CA TYR A 148 -11.10 -7.98 -7.52
C TYR A 148 -9.87 -8.82 -7.83
N VAL A 149 -8.78 -8.63 -7.08
CA VAL A 149 -7.51 -9.33 -7.34
C VAL A 149 -7.57 -10.85 -7.17
N LEU A 150 -8.66 -11.34 -6.58
CA LEU A 150 -8.94 -12.77 -6.35
C LEU A 150 -10.36 -13.15 -6.80
N GLY A 151 -10.77 -12.72 -8.00
CA GLY A 151 -12.06 -13.08 -8.59
C GLY A 151 -13.16 -12.05 -8.31
N ASN A 152 -14.27 -12.46 -7.70
CA ASN A 152 -15.50 -11.65 -7.61
C ASN A 152 -15.79 -11.09 -6.20
N SER A 153 -14.88 -11.24 -5.26
CA SER A 153 -15.06 -10.79 -3.87
C SER A 153 -13.81 -10.05 -3.39
N MET A 154 -14.04 -8.93 -2.69
CA MET A 154 -12.97 -8.16 -2.06
C MET A 154 -12.24 -9.00 -1.02
N THR A 155 -10.93 -8.89 -1.00
CA THR A 155 -10.05 -9.42 0.03
C THR A 155 -9.13 -8.33 0.57
N ILE A 156 -8.42 -8.61 1.66
CA ILE A 156 -7.45 -7.64 2.20
C ILE A 156 -6.29 -7.37 1.22
N ALA A 157 -6.03 -8.27 0.27
CA ALA A 157 -5.06 -8.04 -0.80
C ALA A 157 -5.47 -6.86 -1.70
N ASP A 158 -6.77 -6.67 -1.97
CA ASP A 158 -7.24 -5.52 -2.76
C ASP A 158 -6.87 -4.20 -2.09
N VAL A 159 -6.93 -4.12 -0.77
CA VAL A 159 -6.54 -2.93 0.00
C VAL A 159 -5.04 -2.64 -0.16
N ASP A 160 -4.20 -3.68 -0.07
CA ASP A 160 -2.74 -3.56 -0.26
C ASP A 160 -2.37 -3.13 -1.69
N PHE A 161 -3.00 -3.73 -2.71
CA PHE A 161 -2.80 -3.32 -4.09
C PHE A 161 -3.27 -1.90 -4.38
N LEU A 162 -4.37 -1.46 -3.76
CA LEU A 162 -4.89 -0.10 -3.95
C LEU A 162 -3.87 0.97 -3.50
N ALA A 163 -3.15 0.74 -2.41
CA ALA A 163 -2.11 1.65 -1.96
C ALA A 163 -0.98 1.79 -3.00
N THR A 164 -0.56 0.67 -3.61
CA THR A 164 0.45 0.65 -4.68
C THR A 164 -0.07 1.33 -5.95
N MET A 165 -1.26 0.95 -6.41
CA MET A 165 -1.85 1.47 -7.64
C MET A 165 -2.12 2.97 -7.55
N SER A 166 -2.63 3.46 -6.42
CA SER A 166 -2.86 4.89 -6.20
C SER A 166 -1.57 5.71 -6.25
N THR A 167 -0.45 5.15 -5.78
CA THR A 167 0.86 5.77 -5.92
C THR A 167 1.28 5.87 -7.38
N LEU A 168 1.14 4.78 -8.13
CA LEU A 168 1.50 4.72 -9.54
C LEU A 168 0.66 5.70 -10.38
N GLU A 169 -0.64 5.74 -10.14
CA GLU A 169 -1.55 6.69 -10.79
C GLU A 169 -1.16 8.15 -10.52
N ALA A 170 -0.81 8.48 -9.28
CA ALA A 170 -0.40 9.82 -8.89
C ALA A 170 0.93 10.25 -9.53
N CYS A 171 1.88 9.34 -9.71
CA CYS A 171 3.15 9.62 -10.40
C CYS A 171 2.97 9.90 -11.90
N ASN A 172 1.95 9.34 -12.54
CA ASN A 172 1.54 9.60 -13.93
C ASN A 172 2.68 9.57 -14.97
N PHE A 173 3.64 8.65 -14.83
CA PHE A 173 4.76 8.50 -15.76
C PHE A 173 4.58 7.36 -16.77
N LEU A 174 3.55 6.53 -16.60
CA LEU A 174 3.15 5.46 -17.51
C LEU A 174 1.75 5.70 -18.07
N ASP A 175 1.55 5.35 -19.32
CA ASP A 175 0.21 5.21 -19.89
C ASP A 175 -0.48 3.97 -19.32
N LEU A 176 -1.56 4.20 -18.57
CA LEU A 176 -2.38 3.15 -17.96
C LEU A 176 -3.57 2.75 -18.82
N THR A 177 -3.74 3.35 -20.00
CA THR A 177 -4.86 3.07 -20.92
C THR A 177 -4.97 1.59 -21.34
N PRO A 178 -3.85 0.86 -21.57
CA PRO A 178 -3.92 -0.56 -21.92
C PRO A 178 -4.43 -1.48 -20.80
N TYR A 179 -4.35 -1.03 -19.53
CA TYR A 179 -4.68 -1.85 -18.35
C TYR A 179 -6.11 -1.59 -17.86
N LYS A 180 -7.10 -1.87 -18.74
CA LYS A 180 -8.52 -1.50 -18.55
C LYS A 180 -9.12 -2.09 -17.27
N SER A 181 -8.88 -3.38 -17.00
CA SER A 181 -9.42 -4.05 -15.81
C SER A 181 -8.85 -3.47 -14.52
N ALA A 182 -7.54 -3.22 -14.46
CA ALA A 182 -6.89 -2.59 -13.31
C ALA A 182 -7.41 -1.17 -13.06
N LYS A 183 -7.68 -0.40 -14.13
CA LYS A 183 -8.25 0.95 -14.03
C LYS A 183 -9.66 0.94 -13.47
N VAL A 184 -10.52 0.07 -13.99
CA VAL A 184 -11.91 -0.09 -13.50
C VAL A 184 -11.90 -0.57 -12.04
N TRP A 185 -11.07 -1.56 -11.73
CA TRP A 185 -10.88 -2.06 -10.37
C TRP A 185 -10.45 -0.93 -9.42
N SER A 186 -9.43 -0.13 -9.78
CA SER A 186 -8.96 0.98 -8.94
C SER A 186 -10.07 1.99 -8.66
N GLN A 187 -10.85 2.38 -9.69
CA GLN A 187 -11.97 3.30 -9.53
C GLN A 187 -13.06 2.76 -8.59
N ASN A 188 -13.36 1.45 -8.69
CA ASN A 188 -14.36 0.80 -7.86
C ASN A 188 -13.86 0.63 -6.41
N MET A 189 -12.61 0.24 -6.23
CA MET A 189 -12.02 0.10 -4.89
C MET A 189 -12.00 1.43 -4.13
N LYS A 190 -11.63 2.53 -4.79
CA LYS A 190 -11.63 3.88 -4.17
C LYS A 190 -13.00 4.29 -3.62
N LYS A 191 -14.09 3.83 -4.24
CA LYS A 191 -15.47 4.10 -3.79
C LYS A 191 -15.88 3.22 -2.60
N GLN A 192 -15.25 2.05 -2.44
CA GLN A 192 -15.61 1.06 -1.42
C GLN A 192 -14.82 1.24 -0.12
N ILE A 193 -13.67 1.93 -0.16
CA ILE A 193 -12.89 2.23 1.04
C ILE A 193 -13.48 3.46 1.75
N PRO A 194 -13.98 3.32 2.99
CA PRO A 194 -14.43 4.46 3.78
C PRO A 194 -13.31 5.49 3.96
N ASN A 195 -13.64 6.76 3.86
CA ASN A 195 -12.69 7.86 4.01
C ASN A 195 -11.45 7.75 3.11
N TYR A 196 -11.57 7.14 1.92
CA TYR A 196 -10.46 6.94 0.99
C TYR A 196 -9.61 8.20 0.77
N ALA A 197 -10.25 9.36 0.64
CA ALA A 197 -9.55 10.62 0.43
C ALA A 197 -8.52 10.89 1.53
N GLU A 198 -8.88 10.64 2.81
CA GLU A 198 -8.03 10.90 3.97
C GLU A 198 -7.02 9.77 4.19
N CYS A 199 -7.46 8.53 4.17
CA CYS A 199 -6.60 7.40 4.52
C CYS A 199 -5.64 6.95 3.38
N CYS A 200 -5.89 7.41 2.13
CA CYS A 200 -5.03 7.06 0.99
C CYS A 200 -4.86 8.19 -0.02
N GLY A 201 -5.95 8.82 -0.49
CA GLY A 201 -5.96 9.71 -1.66
C GLY A 201 -5.00 10.88 -1.54
N LYS A 202 -5.09 11.67 -0.45
CA LYS A 202 -4.21 12.81 -0.19
C LYS A 202 -2.73 12.41 -0.12
N GLY A 203 -2.43 11.31 0.56
CA GLY A 203 -1.06 10.83 0.67
C GLY A 203 -0.49 10.33 -0.67
N ALA A 204 -1.31 9.70 -1.51
CA ALA A 204 -0.92 9.31 -2.86
C ALA A 204 -0.64 10.53 -3.75
N ALA A 205 -1.50 11.56 -3.69
CA ALA A 205 -1.29 12.81 -4.41
C ALA A 205 0.02 13.50 -4.00
N SER A 206 0.28 13.62 -2.70
CA SER A 206 1.54 14.19 -2.19
C SER A 206 2.78 13.39 -2.62
N PHE A 207 2.67 12.06 -2.72
CA PHE A 207 3.76 11.25 -3.31
C PHE A 207 3.96 11.60 -4.79
N GLY A 208 2.88 11.71 -5.56
CA GLY A 208 2.93 12.10 -6.97
C GLY A 208 3.54 13.48 -7.17
N GLU A 209 3.19 14.47 -6.35
CA GLU A 209 3.79 15.81 -6.36
C GLU A 209 5.29 15.74 -6.10
N TRP A 210 5.72 15.00 -5.06
CA TRP A 210 7.13 14.80 -4.74
C TRP A 210 7.89 14.16 -5.90
N PHE A 211 7.34 13.10 -6.50
CA PHE A 211 7.95 12.45 -7.66
C PHE A 211 8.04 13.42 -8.86
N ASN A 212 6.95 14.07 -9.24
CA ASN A 212 6.86 14.93 -10.43
C ASN A 212 7.71 16.20 -10.30
N ALA A 213 8.04 16.66 -9.11
CA ALA A 213 8.95 17.78 -8.89
C ALA A 213 10.37 17.53 -9.42
N SER A 214 10.80 16.27 -9.47
CA SER A 214 12.15 15.89 -9.90
C SER A 214 12.20 15.09 -11.21
N TYR A 215 11.05 14.51 -11.63
CA TYR A 215 10.99 13.67 -12.82
C TYR A 215 11.03 14.47 -14.12
N LYS A 216 11.93 14.13 -15.03
CA LYS A 216 11.96 14.63 -16.41
C LYS A 216 11.44 13.54 -17.35
N ARG A 217 10.40 13.89 -18.10
CA ARG A 217 9.78 13.00 -19.11
C ARG A 217 10.68 12.77 -20.31
#